data_925d23ad17ad3de78a7f4d09f55f316f
#
_entry.id   925d23ad17ad3de78a7f4d09f55f316f
#
_cell.length_a   1.000
_cell.length_b   1.000
_cell.length_c   1.000
_cell.angle_alpha   90.00
_cell.angle_beta   90.00
_cell.angle_gamma   90.00
#
_symmetry.space_group_name_H-M   'P 1'
#
loop_
_entity.id
_entity.type
_entity.pdbx_description
1 polymer ?
#
loop_
_entity_poly.entity_id
_entity_poly.type
_entity_poly.pdbx_seq_one_letter_code
_entity_poly.pdbx_strand_id
1 'polypeptide(L)'
;MDLGLQGRRALVGGGGSGIGGGIAAALAGEGAHVALIGRTRERIGAEAARLGGVAVLADLATPDGPAHAVDQAVVALGGLDLLVVNTGGPPGGTFDTLSEADWETAIEGTLQSVLRLLRAALPHLREGRDPSILVVLSSSVREPIPALTTSNVLRPGLAGLVKTLTAEIAPVRINGLAPGRIDTERIAFLDGKRAEAAGVTREEVARKVQATIPLGRYGDPAEIGRVGAFLLSPAASFVTGAIVPVDGGMVRALP
;
A
#
# COMPACT_ATOMS: atom_id res chain seq x y z
N MET A 1 -0.61 1.26 23.98
CA MET A 1 -1.79 2.02 23.53
C MET A 1 -2.76 0.99 22.98
N ASP A 2 -3.99 0.99 23.42
CA ASP A 2 -5.03 0.18 22.80
C ASP A 2 -5.47 0.88 21.51
N LEU A 3 -5.35 0.19 20.39
CA LEU A 3 -5.76 0.72 19.08
C LEU A 3 -7.26 0.49 18.80
N GLY A 4 -7.96 -0.34 19.57
CA GLY A 4 -9.37 -0.68 19.36
C GLY A 4 -9.63 -1.48 18.08
N LEU A 5 -8.66 -2.30 17.66
CA LEU A 5 -8.73 -3.09 16.42
C LEU A 5 -9.28 -4.51 16.63
N GLN A 6 -9.49 -4.94 17.87
CA GLN A 6 -10.01 -6.25 18.19
C GLN A 6 -11.34 -6.54 17.46
N GLY A 7 -11.38 -7.63 16.69
CA GLY A 7 -12.55 -8.08 15.95
C GLY A 7 -12.95 -7.19 14.77
N ARG A 8 -12.10 -6.24 14.34
CA ARG A 8 -12.29 -5.44 13.11
C ARG A 8 -12.04 -6.30 11.88
N ARG A 9 -12.78 -6.04 10.82
CA ARG A 9 -12.71 -6.77 9.55
C ARG A 9 -11.93 -5.96 8.54
N ALA A 10 -10.75 -6.46 8.14
CA ALA A 10 -9.81 -5.72 7.30
C ALA A 10 -9.55 -6.44 5.97
N LEU A 11 -9.65 -5.73 4.86
CA LEU A 11 -9.21 -6.20 3.54
C LEU A 11 -7.88 -5.53 3.17
N VAL A 12 -6.86 -6.33 2.86
CA VAL A 12 -5.50 -5.84 2.62
C VAL A 12 -5.02 -6.20 1.22
N GLY A 13 -4.86 -5.20 0.37
CA GLY A 13 -4.28 -5.33 -0.96
C GLY A 13 -2.78 -5.67 -0.89
N GLY A 14 -2.33 -6.63 -1.72
CA GLY A 14 -0.94 -7.09 -1.74
C GLY A 14 -0.48 -7.63 -0.40
N GLY A 15 -1.39 -8.25 0.36
CA GLY A 15 -1.18 -8.70 1.74
C GLY A 15 -0.22 -9.87 1.91
N GLY A 16 0.25 -10.49 0.82
CA GLY A 16 1.11 -11.69 0.89
C GLY A 16 2.59 -11.42 1.16
N SER A 17 3.05 -10.18 1.17
CA SER A 17 4.46 -9.83 1.46
C SER A 17 4.67 -8.31 1.55
N GLY A 18 5.89 -7.91 1.86
CA GLY A 18 6.33 -6.51 1.83
C GLY A 18 5.45 -5.59 2.67
N ILE A 19 5.12 -4.41 2.15
CA ILE A 19 4.35 -3.39 2.87
C ILE A 19 2.94 -3.90 3.24
N GLY A 20 2.24 -4.52 2.29
CA GLY A 20 0.90 -5.07 2.54
C GLY A 20 0.92 -6.15 3.61
N GLY A 21 1.89 -7.07 3.55
CA GLY A 21 2.10 -8.11 4.57
C GLY A 21 2.42 -7.53 5.94
N GLY A 22 3.27 -6.49 6.01
CA GLY A 22 3.58 -5.80 7.25
C GLY A 22 2.35 -5.15 7.90
N ILE A 23 1.49 -4.51 7.08
CA ILE A 23 0.24 -3.91 7.56
C ILE A 23 -0.74 -5.01 8.03
N ALA A 24 -0.88 -6.09 7.24
CA ALA A 24 -1.74 -7.21 7.60
C ALA A 24 -1.31 -7.86 8.93
N ALA A 25 0.00 -8.07 9.11
CA ALA A 25 0.55 -8.63 10.33
C ALA A 25 0.29 -7.71 11.54
N ALA A 26 0.44 -6.40 11.37
CA ALA A 26 0.15 -5.45 12.45
C ALA A 26 -1.33 -5.45 12.83
N LEU A 27 -2.24 -5.46 11.84
CA LEU A 27 -3.69 -5.53 12.09
C LEU A 27 -4.08 -6.83 12.80
N ALA A 28 -3.57 -7.98 12.30
CA ALA A 28 -3.84 -9.28 12.92
C ALA A 28 -3.27 -9.38 14.36
N GLY A 29 -2.08 -8.81 14.58
CA GLY A 29 -1.46 -8.74 15.92
C GLY A 29 -2.26 -7.92 16.92
N GLU A 30 -3.07 -6.96 16.46
CA GLU A 30 -4.01 -6.17 17.25
C GLU A 30 -5.42 -6.80 17.30
N GLY A 31 -5.57 -8.05 16.85
CA GLY A 31 -6.81 -8.83 16.91
C GLY A 31 -7.84 -8.54 15.82
N ALA A 32 -7.46 -7.90 14.73
CA ALA A 32 -8.33 -7.74 13.57
C ALA A 32 -8.41 -9.06 12.75
N HIS A 33 -9.57 -9.33 12.16
CA HIS A 33 -9.76 -10.39 11.19
C HIS A 33 -9.32 -9.86 9.81
N VAL A 34 -8.33 -10.49 9.20
CA VAL A 34 -7.72 -10.01 7.96
C VAL A 34 -8.05 -10.89 6.77
N ALA A 35 -8.46 -10.30 5.65
CA ALA A 35 -8.52 -10.92 4.33
C ALA A 35 -7.41 -10.31 3.46
N LEU A 36 -6.59 -11.17 2.86
CA LEU A 36 -5.38 -10.78 2.15
C LEU A 36 -5.55 -10.99 0.65
N ILE A 37 -5.42 -9.92 -0.14
CA ILE A 37 -5.47 -10.01 -1.61
C ILE A 37 -4.06 -10.30 -2.15
N GLY A 38 -3.96 -11.26 -3.06
CA GLY A 38 -2.74 -11.54 -3.80
C GLY A 38 -2.98 -12.37 -5.05
N ARG A 39 -1.98 -12.43 -5.94
CA ARG A 39 -2.05 -13.14 -7.23
C ARG A 39 -1.51 -14.57 -7.18
N THR A 40 -0.66 -14.86 -6.21
CA THR A 40 0.02 -16.15 -6.08
C THR A 40 -0.63 -16.92 -4.95
N ARG A 41 -1.36 -18.00 -5.30
CA ARG A 41 -2.13 -18.81 -4.35
C ARG A 41 -1.31 -19.32 -3.18
N GLU A 42 -0.13 -19.85 -3.46
CA GLU A 42 0.77 -20.43 -2.44
C GLU A 42 1.22 -19.37 -1.43
N ARG A 43 1.64 -18.21 -1.94
CA ARG A 43 2.15 -17.09 -1.10
C ARG A 43 1.03 -16.51 -0.23
N ILE A 44 -0.12 -16.19 -0.84
CA ILE A 44 -1.21 -15.57 -0.09
C ILE A 44 -1.85 -16.55 0.88
N GLY A 45 -1.91 -17.85 0.53
CA GLY A 45 -2.41 -18.91 1.40
C GLY A 45 -1.53 -19.12 2.62
N ALA A 46 -0.21 -19.19 2.43
CA ALA A 46 0.75 -19.33 3.52
C ALA A 46 0.68 -18.13 4.50
N GLU A 47 0.62 -16.91 3.97
CA GLU A 47 0.56 -15.72 4.82
C GLU A 47 -0.79 -15.60 5.55
N ALA A 48 -1.91 -15.90 4.88
CA ALA A 48 -3.21 -15.93 5.52
C ALA A 48 -3.25 -16.97 6.65
N ALA A 49 -2.73 -18.18 6.42
CA ALA A 49 -2.65 -19.22 7.46
C ALA A 49 -1.78 -18.78 8.65
N ARG A 50 -0.65 -18.12 8.40
CA ARG A 50 0.25 -17.59 9.44
C ARG A 50 -0.44 -16.56 10.32
N LEU A 51 -1.32 -15.73 9.74
CA LEU A 51 -2.03 -14.65 10.43
C LEU A 51 -3.42 -15.06 10.96
N GLY A 52 -3.85 -16.30 10.75
CA GLY A 52 -5.21 -16.74 11.07
C GLY A 52 -6.29 -16.02 10.23
N GLY A 53 -5.91 -15.54 9.05
CA GLY A 53 -6.74 -14.76 8.15
C GLY A 53 -7.28 -15.56 6.95
N VAL A 54 -7.83 -14.85 5.98
CA VAL A 54 -8.42 -15.38 4.75
C VAL A 54 -7.58 -15.01 3.53
N ALA A 55 -7.31 -15.96 2.66
CA ALA A 55 -6.67 -15.73 1.37
C ALA A 55 -7.71 -15.38 0.31
N VAL A 56 -7.54 -14.25 -0.37
CA VAL A 56 -8.36 -13.78 -1.50
C VAL A 56 -7.49 -13.73 -2.75
N LEU A 57 -7.72 -14.70 -3.65
CA LEU A 57 -6.96 -14.78 -4.90
C LEU A 57 -7.57 -13.84 -5.94
N ALA A 58 -6.93 -12.72 -6.21
CA ALA A 58 -7.37 -11.76 -7.22
C ALA A 58 -6.19 -10.95 -7.78
N ASP A 59 -6.33 -10.53 -9.05
CA ASP A 59 -5.46 -9.52 -9.65
C ASP A 59 -6.19 -8.18 -9.70
N LEU A 60 -5.70 -7.22 -8.91
CA LEU A 60 -6.29 -5.89 -8.84
C LEU A 60 -6.10 -5.06 -10.13
N ALA A 61 -5.22 -5.47 -11.03
CA ALA A 61 -5.02 -4.79 -12.32
C ALA A 61 -6.07 -5.19 -13.38
N THR A 62 -6.87 -6.22 -13.14
CA THR A 62 -7.96 -6.58 -14.06
C THR A 62 -9.23 -5.77 -13.77
N PRO A 63 -10.12 -5.57 -14.78
CA PRO A 63 -11.36 -4.81 -14.58
C PRO A 63 -12.24 -5.33 -13.44
N ASP A 64 -12.41 -6.64 -13.31
CA ASP A 64 -13.31 -7.28 -12.35
C ASP A 64 -12.62 -7.72 -11.05
N GLY A 65 -11.27 -7.80 -11.06
CA GLY A 65 -10.49 -8.29 -9.92
C GLY A 65 -10.75 -7.56 -8.61
N PRO A 66 -10.83 -6.22 -8.59
CA PRO A 66 -11.12 -5.47 -7.37
C PRO A 66 -12.50 -5.77 -6.77
N ALA A 67 -13.55 -5.84 -7.61
CA ALA A 67 -14.91 -6.17 -7.15
C ALA A 67 -14.97 -7.60 -6.60
N HIS A 68 -14.45 -8.56 -7.35
CA HIS A 68 -14.35 -9.94 -6.92
C HIS A 68 -13.61 -10.11 -5.58
N ALA A 69 -12.51 -9.35 -5.38
CA ALA A 69 -11.76 -9.40 -4.13
C ALA A 69 -12.57 -8.88 -2.94
N VAL A 70 -13.33 -7.80 -3.14
CA VAL A 70 -14.21 -7.25 -2.09
C VAL A 70 -15.32 -8.22 -1.75
N ASP A 71 -16.01 -8.77 -2.75
CA ASP A 71 -17.11 -9.71 -2.54
C ASP A 71 -16.67 -10.95 -1.75
N GLN A 72 -15.55 -11.56 -2.13
CA GLN A 72 -14.98 -12.68 -1.39
C GLN A 72 -14.64 -12.32 0.06
N ALA A 73 -14.01 -11.17 0.27
CA ALA A 73 -13.64 -10.73 1.62
C ALA A 73 -14.86 -10.46 2.50
N VAL A 74 -15.87 -9.76 1.95
CA VAL A 74 -17.12 -9.47 2.67
C VAL A 74 -17.85 -10.73 3.07
N VAL A 75 -17.95 -11.72 2.17
CA VAL A 75 -18.55 -13.02 2.50
C VAL A 75 -17.76 -13.73 3.60
N ALA A 76 -16.44 -13.78 3.47
CA ALA A 76 -15.60 -14.52 4.42
C ALA A 76 -15.51 -13.86 5.81
N LEU A 77 -15.52 -12.52 5.88
CA LEU A 77 -15.41 -11.76 7.12
C LEU A 77 -16.76 -11.37 7.74
N GLY A 78 -17.86 -11.51 7.00
CA GLY A 78 -19.18 -11.04 7.42
C GLY A 78 -19.34 -9.51 7.35
N GLY A 79 -18.57 -8.83 6.52
CA GLY A 79 -18.60 -7.38 6.29
C GLY A 79 -17.21 -6.76 6.22
N LEU A 80 -17.11 -5.42 6.20
CA LEU A 80 -15.85 -4.72 6.03
C LEU A 80 -15.80 -3.43 6.88
N ASP A 81 -14.74 -3.27 7.67
CA ASP A 81 -14.50 -2.08 8.49
C ASP A 81 -13.29 -1.29 8.00
N LEU A 82 -12.24 -2.00 7.54
CA LEU A 82 -10.94 -1.43 7.20
C LEU A 82 -10.50 -1.89 5.81
N LEU A 83 -9.99 -0.93 5.02
CA LEU A 83 -9.44 -1.23 3.70
C LEU A 83 -8.01 -0.70 3.58
N VAL A 84 -7.08 -1.57 3.20
CA VAL A 84 -5.72 -1.19 2.79
C VAL A 84 -5.62 -1.28 1.27
N VAL A 85 -5.56 -0.13 0.64
CA VAL A 85 -5.35 0.01 -0.81
C VAL A 85 -3.85 0.00 -1.07
N ASN A 86 -3.31 -1.18 -1.32
CA ASN A 86 -1.91 -1.38 -1.66
C ASN A 86 -1.83 -2.21 -2.95
N THR A 87 -1.45 -1.55 -4.03
CA THR A 87 -1.32 -2.14 -5.36
C THR A 87 0.14 -2.34 -5.72
N GLY A 88 0.42 -3.10 -6.77
CA GLY A 88 1.78 -3.26 -7.29
C GLY A 88 2.41 -1.92 -7.69
N GLY A 89 3.73 -1.87 -7.70
CA GLY A 89 4.43 -0.70 -8.25
C GLY A 89 4.36 -0.69 -9.77
N PRO A 90 4.20 0.48 -10.41
CA PRO A 90 4.18 0.60 -11.86
C PRO A 90 5.56 0.29 -12.48
N PRO A 91 5.64 0.09 -13.81
CA PRO A 91 6.90 -0.01 -14.53
C PRO A 91 7.82 1.16 -14.23
N GLY A 92 9.10 0.87 -13.97
CA GLY A 92 10.14 1.89 -13.80
C GLY A 92 10.78 2.25 -15.13
N GLY A 93 11.18 3.51 -15.28
CA GLY A 93 11.85 4.03 -16.46
C GLY A 93 11.89 5.56 -16.45
N THR A 94 12.67 6.12 -17.37
CA THR A 94 12.64 7.56 -17.71
C THR A 94 11.55 7.81 -18.76
N PHE A 95 11.25 9.07 -19.02
CA PHE A 95 10.24 9.43 -20.03
C PHE A 95 10.55 8.82 -21.40
N ASP A 96 11.81 8.87 -21.82
CA ASP A 96 12.25 8.37 -23.12
C ASP A 96 12.28 6.83 -23.24
N THR A 97 12.33 6.11 -22.12
CA THR A 97 12.43 4.65 -22.12
C THR A 97 11.09 3.94 -21.88
N LEU A 98 10.08 4.68 -21.44
CA LEU A 98 8.74 4.13 -21.19
C LEU A 98 7.92 4.14 -22.48
N SER A 99 7.44 2.97 -22.88
CA SER A 99 6.52 2.80 -24.00
C SER A 99 5.07 3.17 -23.62
N GLU A 100 4.21 3.37 -24.62
CA GLU A 100 2.76 3.53 -24.42
C GLU A 100 2.18 2.35 -23.61
N ALA A 101 2.60 1.11 -23.90
CA ALA A 101 2.16 -0.08 -23.16
C ALA A 101 2.59 -0.06 -21.68
N ASP A 102 3.75 0.52 -21.35
CA ASP A 102 4.18 0.71 -19.96
C ASP A 102 3.29 1.73 -19.26
N TRP A 103 2.88 2.80 -19.94
CA TRP A 103 1.94 3.78 -19.42
C TRP A 103 0.55 3.17 -19.20
N GLU A 104 0.02 2.40 -20.15
CA GLU A 104 -1.26 1.69 -19.99
C GLU A 104 -1.20 0.74 -18.78
N THR A 105 -0.13 -0.05 -18.66
CA THR A 105 0.10 -0.94 -17.51
C THR A 105 0.17 -0.17 -16.19
N ALA A 106 0.85 0.98 -16.18
CA ALA A 106 0.95 1.83 -15.01
C ALA A 106 -0.42 2.40 -14.59
N ILE A 107 -1.21 2.90 -15.55
CA ILE A 107 -2.54 3.45 -15.32
C ILE A 107 -3.48 2.37 -14.78
N GLU A 108 -3.55 1.21 -15.44
CA GLU A 108 -4.39 0.10 -15.00
C GLU A 108 -4.00 -0.41 -13.60
N GLY A 109 -2.72 -0.70 -13.39
CA GLY A 109 -2.24 -1.30 -12.14
C GLY A 109 -2.14 -0.34 -10.97
N THR A 110 -2.04 0.98 -11.20
CA THR A 110 -1.83 1.97 -10.12
C THR A 110 -3.05 2.87 -9.91
N LEU A 111 -3.67 3.36 -10.97
CA LEU A 111 -4.79 4.29 -10.86
C LEU A 111 -6.14 3.57 -10.92
N GLN A 112 -6.41 2.81 -12.00
CA GLN A 112 -7.70 2.17 -12.18
C GLN A 112 -7.98 1.11 -11.12
N SER A 113 -6.97 0.32 -10.75
CA SER A 113 -7.07 -0.66 -9.66
C SER A 113 -7.51 -0.02 -8.34
N VAL A 114 -6.94 1.14 -8.00
CA VAL A 114 -7.31 1.91 -6.79
C VAL A 114 -8.74 2.40 -6.86
N LEU A 115 -9.14 3.03 -7.98
CA LEU A 115 -10.48 3.57 -8.17
C LEU A 115 -11.55 2.46 -8.11
N ARG A 116 -11.31 1.32 -8.77
CA ARG A 116 -12.24 0.18 -8.76
C ARG A 116 -12.35 -0.44 -7.37
N LEU A 117 -11.22 -0.61 -6.67
CA LEU A 117 -11.21 -1.18 -5.32
C LEU A 117 -11.95 -0.29 -4.31
N LEU A 118 -11.74 1.01 -4.37
CA LEU A 118 -12.46 1.99 -3.55
C LEU A 118 -13.97 1.96 -3.83
N ARG A 119 -14.38 1.96 -5.10
CA ARG A 119 -15.80 1.90 -5.49
C ARG A 119 -16.49 0.64 -5.01
N ALA A 120 -15.83 -0.52 -5.15
CA ALA A 120 -16.38 -1.79 -4.71
C ALA A 120 -16.49 -1.86 -3.17
N ALA A 121 -15.49 -1.38 -2.44
CA ALA A 121 -15.45 -1.50 -0.99
C ALA A 121 -16.33 -0.47 -0.26
N LEU A 122 -16.55 0.71 -0.85
CA LEU A 122 -17.19 1.83 -0.17
C LEU A 122 -18.61 1.54 0.35
N PRO A 123 -19.51 0.82 -0.37
CA PRO A 123 -20.82 0.45 0.16
C PRO A 123 -20.72 -0.34 1.46
N HIS A 124 -19.82 -1.34 1.51
CA HIS A 124 -19.62 -2.20 2.68
C HIS A 124 -18.94 -1.47 3.85
N LEU A 125 -17.99 -0.57 3.55
CA LEU A 125 -17.37 0.27 4.56
C LEU A 125 -18.37 1.21 5.25
N ARG A 126 -19.35 1.76 4.52
CA ARG A 126 -20.41 2.61 5.08
C ARG A 126 -21.29 1.89 6.11
N GLU A 127 -21.39 0.57 6.01
CA GLU A 127 -22.09 -0.30 6.96
C GLU A 127 -21.15 -0.83 8.07
N GLY A 128 -19.85 -0.56 7.94
CA GLY A 128 -18.82 -1.00 8.86
C GLY A 128 -18.77 -0.18 10.15
N ARG A 129 -18.06 -0.73 11.14
CA ARG A 129 -17.81 -0.08 12.43
C ARG A 129 -16.58 0.80 12.34
N ASP A 130 -16.67 2.13 12.63
CA ASP A 130 -15.62 3.15 12.51
C ASP A 130 -14.76 2.98 11.24
N PRO A 131 -15.38 3.08 10.05
CA PRO A 131 -14.75 2.64 8.82
C PRO A 131 -13.55 3.52 8.45
N SER A 132 -12.49 2.87 7.97
CA SER A 132 -11.25 3.56 7.62
C SER A 132 -10.54 2.94 6.42
N ILE A 133 -9.97 3.80 5.58
CA ILE A 133 -9.21 3.46 4.38
C ILE A 133 -7.78 3.97 4.53
N LEU A 134 -6.80 3.13 4.20
CA LEU A 134 -5.40 3.50 4.07
C LEU A 134 -4.94 3.27 2.63
N VAL A 135 -4.50 4.33 1.96
CA VAL A 135 -3.93 4.24 0.61
C VAL A 135 -2.40 4.27 0.72
N VAL A 136 -1.76 3.18 0.31
CA VAL A 136 -0.29 3.11 0.23
C VAL A 136 0.17 3.86 -1.01
N LEU A 137 0.83 4.98 -0.78
CA LEU A 137 1.37 5.88 -1.79
C LEU A 137 2.87 5.61 -2.02
N SER A 138 3.66 6.66 -2.07
CA SER A 138 5.13 6.66 -2.24
C SER A 138 5.68 8.01 -1.80
N SER A 139 6.94 8.08 -1.44
CA SER A 139 7.67 9.34 -1.27
C SER A 139 7.63 10.21 -2.53
N SER A 140 7.35 9.64 -3.71
CA SER A 140 7.18 10.39 -4.97
C SER A 140 6.00 11.38 -4.97
N VAL A 141 5.11 11.33 -3.98
CA VAL A 141 4.06 12.35 -3.79
C VAL A 141 4.63 13.71 -3.33
N ARG A 142 5.85 13.72 -2.82
CA ARG A 142 6.54 14.91 -2.32
C ARG A 142 7.76 15.29 -3.15
N GLU A 143 8.52 14.29 -3.62
CA GLU A 143 9.77 14.49 -4.32
C GLU A 143 9.91 13.44 -5.45
N PRO A 144 10.10 13.86 -6.71
CA PRO A 144 10.25 12.92 -7.82
C PRO A 144 11.43 11.98 -7.61
N ILE A 145 11.19 10.69 -7.87
CA ILE A 145 12.22 9.65 -7.76
C ILE A 145 12.80 9.40 -9.16
N PRO A 146 14.14 9.49 -9.36
CA PRO A 146 14.77 9.19 -10.64
C PRO A 146 14.40 7.81 -11.19
N ALA A 147 14.13 7.73 -12.49
CA ALA A 147 13.73 6.53 -13.22
C ALA A 147 12.45 5.85 -12.71
N LEU A 148 11.55 6.61 -12.07
CA LEU A 148 10.21 6.17 -11.69
C LEU A 148 9.13 7.15 -12.20
N THR A 149 9.21 7.56 -13.47
CA THR A 149 8.36 8.58 -14.07
C THR A 149 6.87 8.27 -13.94
N THR A 150 6.44 7.03 -14.17
CA THR A 150 5.05 6.61 -13.98
C THR A 150 4.56 6.78 -12.56
N SER A 151 5.39 6.44 -11.56
CA SER A 151 5.06 6.66 -10.14
C SER A 151 4.99 8.15 -9.80
N ASN A 152 5.93 8.95 -10.32
CA ASN A 152 6.00 10.39 -10.08
C ASN A 152 4.77 11.14 -10.64
N VAL A 153 4.11 10.59 -11.67
CA VAL A 153 2.89 11.15 -12.24
C VAL A 153 1.64 10.64 -11.51
N LEU A 154 1.54 9.33 -11.29
CA LEU A 154 0.30 8.72 -10.81
C LEU A 154 0.09 8.84 -9.29
N ARG A 155 1.16 8.74 -8.51
CA ARG A 155 1.02 8.78 -7.03
C ARG A 155 0.61 10.15 -6.47
N PRO A 156 1.09 11.29 -6.99
CA PRO A 156 0.54 12.60 -6.63
C PRO A 156 -0.95 12.74 -6.96
N GLY A 157 -1.41 12.18 -8.09
CA GLY A 157 -2.83 12.12 -8.43
C GLY A 157 -3.65 11.35 -7.40
N LEU A 158 -3.13 10.21 -6.91
CA LEU A 158 -3.77 9.46 -5.82
C LEU A 158 -3.74 10.21 -4.48
N ALA A 159 -2.71 11.00 -4.22
CA ALA A 159 -2.67 11.88 -3.04
C ALA A 159 -3.78 12.95 -3.11
N GLY A 160 -4.01 13.52 -4.30
CA GLY A 160 -5.15 14.39 -4.58
C GLY A 160 -6.49 13.69 -4.36
N LEU A 161 -6.62 12.44 -4.82
CA LEU A 161 -7.82 11.63 -4.59
C LEU A 161 -8.09 11.40 -3.09
N VAL A 162 -7.07 11.08 -2.28
CA VAL A 162 -7.21 10.95 -0.82
C VAL A 162 -7.80 12.23 -0.22
N LYS A 163 -7.31 13.40 -0.63
CA LYS A 163 -7.84 14.70 -0.15
C LYS A 163 -9.28 14.94 -0.60
N THR A 164 -9.61 14.69 -1.85
CA THR A 164 -10.94 14.84 -2.41
C THR A 164 -11.97 13.98 -1.67
N LEU A 165 -11.64 12.70 -1.51
CA LEU A 165 -12.54 11.75 -0.86
C LEU A 165 -12.78 12.04 0.62
N THR A 166 -11.91 12.78 1.30
CA THR A 166 -12.11 13.15 2.71
C THR A 166 -13.49 13.77 2.98
N ALA A 167 -13.97 14.62 2.07
CA ALA A 167 -15.29 15.24 2.19
C ALA A 167 -16.41 14.38 1.58
N GLU A 168 -16.11 13.68 0.46
CA GLU A 168 -17.14 12.99 -0.32
C GLU A 168 -17.63 11.68 0.31
N ILE A 169 -16.78 11.03 1.12
CA ILE A 169 -17.11 9.72 1.70
C ILE A 169 -17.30 9.73 3.22
N ALA A 170 -17.26 10.91 3.86
CA ALA A 170 -17.51 10.99 5.30
C ALA A 170 -18.82 10.26 5.68
N PRO A 171 -18.87 9.55 6.83
CA PRO A 171 -17.89 9.51 7.90
C PRO A 171 -16.76 8.48 7.72
N VAL A 172 -16.63 7.82 6.56
CA VAL A 172 -15.51 6.92 6.27
C VAL A 172 -14.21 7.73 6.25
N ARG A 173 -13.26 7.42 7.13
CA ARG A 173 -11.94 8.09 7.13
C ARG A 173 -11.07 7.56 6.00
N ILE A 174 -10.25 8.41 5.41
CA ILE A 174 -9.28 8.01 4.40
C ILE A 174 -7.96 8.74 4.63
N ASN A 175 -6.86 7.99 4.70
CA ASN A 175 -5.52 8.53 4.85
C ASN A 175 -4.55 7.89 3.85
N GLY A 176 -3.48 8.60 3.53
CA GLY A 176 -2.37 8.13 2.73
C GLY A 176 -1.16 7.80 3.59
N LEU A 177 -0.42 6.77 3.22
CA LEU A 177 0.88 6.44 3.77
C LEU A 177 1.91 6.52 2.66
N ALA A 178 2.94 7.34 2.82
CA ALA A 178 3.99 7.57 1.82
C ALA A 178 5.31 6.92 2.26
N PRO A 179 5.55 5.65 1.91
CA PRO A 179 6.78 4.96 2.27
C PRO A 179 7.99 5.52 1.54
N GLY A 180 9.13 5.53 2.22
CA GLY A 180 10.44 5.68 1.60
C GLY A 180 10.98 4.35 1.06
N ARG A 181 12.24 4.06 1.36
CA ARG A 181 12.92 2.79 1.02
C ARG A 181 12.67 1.75 2.12
N ILE A 182 11.78 0.81 1.82
CA ILE A 182 11.40 -0.28 2.74
C ILE A 182 12.00 -1.58 2.22
N ASP A 183 12.64 -2.35 3.07
CA ASP A 183 13.27 -3.63 2.73
C ASP A 183 12.22 -4.66 2.30
N THR A 184 12.08 -4.82 1.00
CA THR A 184 11.10 -5.67 0.34
C THR A 184 11.71 -6.28 -0.92
N GLU A 185 11.12 -7.36 -1.43
CA GLU A 185 11.51 -7.94 -2.72
C GLU A 185 11.53 -6.89 -3.86
N ARG A 186 10.62 -5.91 -3.81
CA ARG A 186 10.57 -4.82 -4.80
C ARG A 186 11.82 -3.94 -4.74
N ILE A 187 12.28 -3.57 -3.55
CA ILE A 187 13.50 -2.76 -3.40
C ILE A 187 14.72 -3.59 -3.76
N ALA A 188 14.80 -4.85 -3.36
CA ALA A 188 15.86 -5.75 -3.77
C ALA A 188 15.97 -5.88 -5.30
N PHE A 189 14.83 -6.01 -5.98
CA PHE A 189 14.77 -6.02 -7.45
C PHE A 189 15.24 -4.71 -8.08
N LEU A 190 14.80 -3.55 -7.56
CA LEU A 190 15.20 -2.24 -8.08
C LEU A 190 16.70 -1.97 -7.85
N ASP A 191 17.22 -2.37 -6.71
CA ASP A 191 18.65 -2.24 -6.40
C ASP A 191 19.50 -3.19 -7.26
N GLY A 192 18.99 -4.40 -7.55
CA GLY A 192 19.61 -5.32 -8.51
C GLY A 192 19.71 -4.73 -9.92
N LYS A 193 18.62 -4.12 -10.42
CA LYS A 193 18.63 -3.44 -11.72
C LYS A 193 19.63 -2.27 -11.78
N ARG A 194 19.75 -1.50 -10.71
CA ARG A 194 20.74 -0.41 -10.62
C ARG A 194 22.16 -0.94 -10.55
N ALA A 195 22.37 -2.03 -9.84
CA ALA A 195 23.66 -2.70 -9.73
C ALA A 195 24.14 -3.20 -11.09
N GLU A 196 23.28 -3.88 -11.84
CA GLU A 196 23.52 -4.34 -13.21
C GLU A 196 23.89 -3.18 -14.15
N ALA A 197 23.09 -2.10 -14.14
CA ALA A 197 23.34 -0.92 -14.98
C ALA A 197 24.63 -0.17 -14.62
N ALA A 198 25.07 -0.21 -13.37
CA ALA A 198 26.27 0.46 -12.88
C ALA A 198 27.52 -0.44 -12.84
N GLY A 199 27.41 -1.75 -13.12
CA GLY A 199 28.52 -2.70 -13.03
C GLY A 199 29.07 -2.89 -11.62
N VAL A 200 28.22 -2.79 -10.58
CA VAL A 200 28.58 -2.93 -9.17
C VAL A 200 27.72 -4.00 -8.49
N THR A 201 27.98 -4.32 -7.23
CA THR A 201 27.16 -5.27 -6.48
C THR A 201 25.87 -4.60 -5.95
N ARG A 202 24.84 -5.42 -5.69
CA ARG A 202 23.58 -4.95 -5.08
C ARG A 202 23.83 -4.36 -3.69
N GLU A 203 24.75 -4.93 -2.93
CA GLU A 203 25.14 -4.49 -1.59
C GLU A 203 25.81 -3.11 -1.63
N GLU A 204 26.57 -2.81 -2.67
CA GLU A 204 27.16 -1.47 -2.88
C GLU A 204 26.09 -0.43 -3.22
N VAL A 205 25.10 -0.79 -4.05
CA VAL A 205 23.96 0.07 -4.34
C VAL A 205 23.17 0.32 -3.05
N ALA A 206 22.83 -0.73 -2.30
CA ALA A 206 22.08 -0.62 -1.05
C ALA A 206 22.79 0.29 -0.04
N ARG A 207 24.11 0.13 0.18
CA ARG A 207 24.91 0.98 1.06
C ARG A 207 24.89 2.45 0.63
N LYS A 208 25.05 2.72 -0.68
CA LYS A 208 24.98 4.10 -1.20
C LYS A 208 23.61 4.73 -0.97
N VAL A 209 22.54 3.97 -1.21
CA VAL A 209 21.17 4.47 -1.00
C VAL A 209 20.89 4.68 0.49
N GLN A 210 21.25 3.73 1.35
CA GLN A 210 21.09 3.85 2.81
C GLN A 210 21.80 5.07 3.38
N ALA A 211 22.99 5.41 2.86
CA ALA A 211 23.73 6.60 3.26
C ALA A 211 23.01 7.93 2.93
N THR A 212 22.02 7.91 2.02
CA THR A 212 21.18 9.10 1.72
C THR A 212 19.97 9.23 2.65
N ILE A 213 19.66 8.19 3.42
CA ILE A 213 18.54 8.17 4.38
C ILE A 213 19.08 8.66 5.73
N PRO A 214 18.51 9.69 6.36
CA PRO A 214 19.00 10.17 7.67
C PRO A 214 19.09 9.09 8.75
N LEU A 215 18.15 8.12 8.79
CA LEU A 215 18.22 6.99 9.72
C LEU A 215 19.24 5.91 9.30
N GLY A 216 19.95 6.06 8.18
CA GLY A 216 21.07 5.22 7.74
C GLY A 216 20.72 3.80 7.31
N ARG A 217 19.44 3.47 7.11
CA ARG A 217 18.98 2.12 6.76
C ARG A 217 17.68 2.14 5.95
N TYR A 218 17.35 1.03 5.34
CA TYR A 218 16.00 0.78 4.87
C TYR A 218 15.04 0.59 6.05
N GLY A 219 13.77 1.00 5.88
CA GLY A 219 12.72 0.71 6.85
C GLY A 219 12.30 -0.77 6.75
N ASP A 220 11.78 -1.31 7.85
CA ASP A 220 11.20 -2.65 7.89
C ASP A 220 9.70 -2.59 7.55
N PRO A 221 9.14 -3.57 6.80
CA PRO A 221 7.69 -3.68 6.59
C PRO A 221 6.85 -3.58 7.87
N ALA A 222 7.35 -4.10 9.00
CA ALA A 222 6.66 -4.00 10.29
C ALA A 222 6.59 -2.55 10.83
N GLU A 223 7.56 -1.69 10.48
CA GLU A 223 7.50 -0.26 10.87
C GLU A 223 6.37 0.43 10.12
N ILE A 224 6.21 0.14 8.82
CA ILE A 224 5.07 0.58 8.02
C ILE A 224 3.76 0.02 8.58
N GLY A 225 3.78 -1.26 8.96
CA GLY A 225 2.64 -1.95 9.53
C GLY A 225 2.07 -1.25 10.76
N ARG A 226 2.92 -0.87 11.72
CA ARG A 226 2.51 -0.18 12.94
C ARG A 226 1.87 1.19 12.66
N VAL A 227 2.45 1.97 11.76
CA VAL A 227 1.87 3.27 11.36
C VAL A 227 0.54 3.07 10.62
N GLY A 228 0.47 2.07 9.73
CA GLY A 228 -0.75 1.72 9.01
C GLY A 228 -1.88 1.29 9.95
N ALA A 229 -1.59 0.42 10.91
CA ALA A 229 -2.55 -0.01 11.92
C ALA A 229 -3.07 1.17 12.76
N PHE A 230 -2.19 2.09 13.18
CA PHE A 230 -2.60 3.30 13.90
C PHE A 230 -3.55 4.16 13.05
N LEU A 231 -3.22 4.47 11.79
CA LEU A 231 -4.04 5.33 10.93
C LEU A 231 -5.42 4.72 10.63
N LEU A 232 -5.50 3.38 10.55
CA LEU A 232 -6.75 2.66 10.35
C LEU A 232 -7.60 2.57 11.64
N SER A 233 -6.98 2.69 12.80
CA SER A 233 -7.57 2.40 14.10
C SER A 233 -8.47 3.54 14.61
N PRO A 234 -9.39 3.26 15.56
CA PRO A 234 -10.11 4.28 16.34
C PRO A 234 -9.21 5.26 17.10
N ALA A 235 -7.98 4.88 17.44
CA ALA A 235 -7.02 5.80 18.07
C ALA A 235 -6.67 7.01 17.16
N ALA A 236 -6.89 6.88 15.84
CA ALA A 236 -6.74 7.95 14.85
C ALA A 236 -8.10 8.54 14.41
N SER A 237 -9.14 8.51 15.26
CA SER A 237 -10.53 8.89 14.91
C SER A 237 -10.70 10.30 14.38
N PHE A 238 -9.80 11.23 14.71
CA PHE A 238 -9.82 12.61 14.19
C PHE A 238 -8.76 12.88 13.12
N VAL A 239 -8.17 11.81 12.56
CA VAL A 239 -7.19 11.89 11.46
C VAL A 239 -7.83 11.38 10.18
N THR A 240 -8.07 12.28 9.22
CA THR A 240 -8.55 11.96 7.87
C THR A 240 -7.94 12.92 6.84
N GLY A 241 -7.64 12.45 5.63
CA GLY A 241 -6.97 13.23 4.58
C GLY A 241 -5.48 13.50 4.83
N ALA A 242 -4.88 12.92 5.85
CA ALA A 242 -3.45 13.03 6.08
C ALA A 242 -2.67 12.14 5.12
N ILE A 243 -1.49 12.61 4.68
CA ILE A 243 -0.50 11.81 3.98
C ILE A 243 0.73 11.76 4.84
N VAL A 244 0.96 10.61 5.46
CA VAL A 244 2.02 10.42 6.46
C VAL A 244 3.25 9.81 5.80
N PRO A 245 4.39 10.52 5.76
CA PRO A 245 5.65 9.95 5.32
C PRO A 245 6.18 8.95 6.35
N VAL A 246 6.66 7.79 5.87
CA VAL A 246 7.38 6.79 6.68
C VAL A 246 8.61 6.40 5.89
N ASP A 247 9.63 7.24 5.94
CA ASP A 247 10.75 7.25 5.00
C ASP A 247 12.13 7.41 5.65
N GLY A 248 12.21 7.42 6.97
CA GLY A 248 13.47 7.61 7.69
C GLY A 248 14.07 9.02 7.52
N GLY A 249 13.25 10.00 7.14
CA GLY A 249 13.67 11.37 6.87
C GLY A 249 14.26 11.58 5.47
N MET A 250 14.02 10.65 4.54
CA MET A 250 14.61 10.67 3.20
C MET A 250 14.13 11.88 2.37
N VAL A 251 12.85 12.19 2.42
CA VAL A 251 12.25 13.34 1.72
C VAL A 251 12.56 14.62 2.48
N ARG A 252 13.12 15.61 1.79
CA ARG A 252 13.52 16.91 2.37
C ARG A 252 12.55 18.04 2.03
N ALA A 253 11.55 17.78 1.19
CA ALA A 253 10.52 18.77 0.85
C ALA A 253 9.67 19.09 2.08
N LEU A 254 9.31 20.37 2.24
CA LEU A 254 8.29 20.78 3.20
C LEU A 254 6.91 20.27 2.80
N PRO A 255 5.97 20.16 3.73
CA PRO A 255 4.60 19.68 3.48
C PRO A 255 3.88 20.50 2.41
#